data_72ad4bfbfb0d5831c095c8c888866e16
#
_entry.id   72ad4bfbfb0d5831c095c8c888866e16
#
_cell.length_a   1.000
_cell.length_b   1.000
_cell.length_c   1.000
_cell.angle_alpha   90.00
_cell.angle_beta   90.00
_cell.angle_gamma   90.00
#
_symmetry.space_group_name_H-M   'P 1'
#
loop_
_entity.id
_entity.type
_entity.pdbx_description
1 polymer ?
#
loop_
_entity_poly.entity_id
_entity_poly.type
_entity_poly.pdbx_seq_one_letter_code
_entity_poly.pdbx_strand_id
1 'polypeptide(L)'
;MFAHNLTRPLIPASNEKLAVTYAALHVFGPAHRFDTAVLGEGEQEGAIWRGDIILKGFGDPTLSTLNLHAMAGQLRAQGITRVSGRLVGDESYFDARRTAPGWKPWFFINESPPLSALTVDRARYHGRTTRAPALAAALTFREALRAAGISVAGRTLTGRAADDAFPLASVSSVPLAAILRFMNRESDNFTAEILLKQLGTQLSDQGTTAAGSAVVRSILAEQEIPIGGVRIVDGSGLSGLNRLTASALVGLLQDGYDDLALREVLVSTLPIAGRNGTLRRRMRGSAAAGRVLAKTGTTREASALSGYVKRRYAFAILQNGHPVSTLWARRAQDRFAAVLAAN
;
A
#
# COMPACT_ATOMS: atom_id res chain seq x y z
N MET A 1 -12.69 31.35 1.49
CA MET A 1 -12.62 30.11 0.68
C MET A 1 -12.47 30.49 -0.78
N PHE A 2 -11.53 29.85 -1.52
CA PHE A 2 -11.43 29.96 -3.00
C PHE A 2 -11.84 28.62 -3.61
N ALA A 3 -12.69 28.68 -4.62
CA ALA A 3 -13.20 27.48 -5.28
C ALA A 3 -13.35 27.69 -6.79
N HIS A 4 -12.88 26.71 -7.57
CA HIS A 4 -13.05 26.66 -9.02
C HIS A 4 -13.29 25.22 -9.46
N ASN A 5 -14.42 24.94 -10.10
CA ASN A 5 -14.80 23.62 -10.58
C ASN A 5 -14.73 22.51 -9.50
N LEU A 6 -15.16 22.81 -8.27
CA LEU A 6 -15.03 21.93 -7.09
C LEU A 6 -15.54 20.52 -7.29
N THR A 7 -16.65 20.37 -7.98
CA THR A 7 -17.37 19.11 -8.17
C THR A 7 -17.02 18.40 -9.48
N ARG A 8 -16.12 18.99 -10.29
CA ARG A 8 -15.72 18.38 -11.57
C ARG A 8 -14.90 17.12 -11.33
N PRO A 9 -15.34 15.93 -11.83
CA PRO A 9 -14.59 14.69 -11.70
C PRO A 9 -13.35 14.71 -12.60
N LEU A 10 -12.16 14.58 -12.03
CA LEU A 10 -10.89 14.61 -12.73
C LEU A 10 -10.06 13.36 -12.38
N ILE A 11 -9.11 13.00 -13.25
CA ILE A 11 -8.11 11.96 -12.98
C ILE A 11 -7.20 12.48 -11.86
N PRO A 12 -7.14 11.82 -10.70
CA PRO A 12 -6.40 12.32 -9.53
C PRO A 12 -4.91 12.01 -9.59
N ALA A 13 -4.48 11.09 -10.48
CA ALA A 13 -3.18 10.46 -10.38
C ALA A 13 -2.93 9.97 -8.94
N SER A 14 -1.70 10.04 -8.41
CA SER A 14 -1.39 9.52 -7.07
C SER A 14 -2.06 10.28 -5.90
N ASN A 15 -2.91 11.30 -6.15
CA ASN A 15 -3.79 11.81 -5.09
C ASN A 15 -4.90 10.82 -4.71
N GLU A 16 -5.11 9.76 -5.52
CA GLU A 16 -5.93 8.59 -5.17
C GLU A 16 -5.50 7.97 -3.83
N LYS A 17 -4.20 7.94 -3.57
CA LYS A 17 -3.62 7.42 -2.33
C LYS A 17 -4.12 8.12 -1.06
N LEU A 18 -4.63 9.36 -1.17
CA LEU A 18 -5.24 10.05 -0.03
C LEU A 18 -6.55 9.38 0.40
N ALA A 19 -7.39 8.96 -0.57
CA ALA A 19 -8.62 8.24 -0.27
C ALA A 19 -8.32 6.84 0.33
N VAL A 20 -7.32 6.13 -0.21
CA VAL A 20 -6.86 4.85 0.37
C VAL A 20 -6.29 5.05 1.78
N THR A 21 -5.47 6.10 2.01
CA THR A 21 -4.93 6.44 3.33
C THR A 21 -6.04 6.69 4.33
N TYR A 22 -7.00 7.51 3.96
CA TYR A 22 -8.13 7.89 4.79
C TYR A 22 -8.96 6.66 5.18
N ALA A 23 -9.38 5.85 4.20
CA ALA A 23 -10.15 4.64 4.45
C ALA A 23 -9.37 3.61 5.30
N ALA A 24 -8.07 3.41 5.03
CA ALA A 24 -7.26 2.49 5.81
C ALA A 24 -7.11 2.91 7.28
N LEU A 25 -7.01 4.21 7.56
CA LEU A 25 -6.96 4.73 8.93
C LEU A 25 -8.29 4.52 9.66
N HIS A 26 -9.43 4.72 8.99
CA HIS A 26 -10.75 4.48 9.59
C HIS A 26 -11.02 3.00 9.84
N VAL A 27 -10.65 2.12 8.90
CA VAL A 27 -10.94 0.67 9.01
C VAL A 27 -10.01 -0.03 9.98
N PHE A 28 -8.72 0.23 9.90
CA PHE A 28 -7.71 -0.54 10.65
C PHE A 28 -7.14 0.22 11.85
N GLY A 29 -7.16 1.54 11.81
CA GLY A 29 -6.45 2.37 12.79
C GLY A 29 -4.93 2.42 12.57
N PRO A 30 -4.24 3.44 13.12
CA PRO A 30 -2.83 3.71 12.84
C PRO A 30 -1.85 2.67 13.39
N ALA A 31 -2.22 1.96 14.44
CA ALA A 31 -1.36 0.96 15.12
C ALA A 31 -1.44 -0.44 14.49
N HIS A 32 -2.41 -0.66 13.59
CA HIS A 32 -2.63 -1.96 12.96
C HIS A 32 -1.37 -2.50 12.27
N ARG A 33 -1.19 -3.82 12.32
CA ARG A 33 -0.09 -4.55 11.67
C ARG A 33 -0.65 -5.70 10.85
N PHE A 34 -0.04 -5.96 9.72
CA PHE A 34 -0.37 -7.10 8.86
C PHE A 34 0.58 -8.25 9.17
N ASP A 35 0.02 -9.46 9.26
CA ASP A 35 0.80 -10.63 9.61
C ASP A 35 1.28 -11.42 8.40
N THR A 36 2.30 -12.24 8.62
CA THR A 36 2.72 -13.34 7.77
C THR A 36 3.00 -14.53 8.69
N ALA A 37 2.47 -15.69 8.35
CA ALA A 37 2.57 -16.87 9.19
C ALA A 37 3.24 -18.05 8.45
N VAL A 38 3.90 -18.89 9.23
CA VAL A 38 4.22 -20.25 8.83
C VAL A 38 3.20 -21.15 9.49
N LEU A 39 2.44 -21.87 8.69
CA LEU A 39 1.46 -22.86 9.13
C LEU A 39 2.00 -24.26 8.94
N GLY A 40 1.55 -25.19 9.74
CA GLY A 40 1.88 -26.59 9.66
C GLY A 40 0.67 -27.47 9.33
N GLU A 41 0.84 -28.39 8.41
CA GLU A 41 -0.07 -29.50 8.13
C GLU A 41 0.65 -30.79 8.47
N GLY A 42 0.44 -31.32 9.68
CA GLY A 42 1.14 -32.48 10.19
C GLY A 42 1.44 -32.39 11.69
N GLU A 43 2.46 -33.09 12.16
CA GLU A 43 2.83 -33.16 13.56
C GLU A 43 4.35 -33.15 13.77
N GLN A 44 4.78 -32.78 14.97
CA GLN A 44 6.19 -32.79 15.33
C GLN A 44 6.54 -34.10 16.07
N GLU A 45 7.49 -34.86 15.50
CA GLU A 45 8.09 -36.02 16.13
C GLU A 45 9.56 -35.73 16.44
N GLY A 46 9.87 -35.46 17.68
CA GLY A 46 11.22 -35.04 18.10
C GLY A 46 11.69 -33.79 17.34
N ALA A 47 12.76 -33.92 16.57
CA ALA A 47 13.32 -32.83 15.78
C ALA A 47 12.77 -32.76 14.33
N ILE A 48 11.83 -33.63 13.97
CA ILE A 48 11.28 -33.75 12.64
C ILE A 48 9.83 -33.27 12.63
N TRP A 49 9.53 -32.28 11.74
CA TRP A 49 8.15 -31.96 11.35
C TRP A 49 7.71 -32.96 10.27
N ARG A 50 6.72 -33.80 10.59
CA ARG A 50 6.15 -34.78 9.64
C ARG A 50 4.92 -34.17 8.98
N GLY A 51 5.12 -33.65 7.78
CA GLY A 51 4.09 -32.99 7.00
C GLY A 51 4.63 -31.78 6.25
N ASP A 52 3.71 -31.00 5.68
CA ASP A 52 4.00 -29.80 4.93
C ASP A 52 4.12 -28.58 5.87
N ILE A 53 4.88 -27.59 5.45
CA ILE A 53 4.86 -26.24 6.03
C ILE A 53 4.45 -25.23 4.97
N ILE A 54 3.61 -24.28 5.36
CA ILE A 54 3.03 -23.31 4.46
C ILE A 54 3.44 -21.90 4.91
N LEU A 55 4.11 -21.16 4.06
CA LEU A 55 4.33 -19.73 4.23
C LEU A 55 3.11 -19.00 3.70
N LYS A 56 2.25 -18.49 4.59
CA LYS A 56 1.01 -17.79 4.26
C LYS A 56 1.15 -16.29 4.45
N GLY A 57 0.91 -15.55 3.37
CA GLY A 57 0.90 -14.10 3.39
C GLY A 57 -0.52 -13.54 3.57
N PHE A 58 -0.64 -12.57 4.46
CA PHE A 58 -1.88 -11.81 4.66
C PHE A 58 -1.76 -10.37 4.16
N GLY A 59 -0.92 -10.13 3.14
CA GLY A 59 -0.81 -8.84 2.46
C GLY A 59 0.03 -7.80 3.22
N ASP A 60 1.11 -8.20 3.89
CA ASP A 60 2.10 -7.27 4.41
C ASP A 60 2.95 -6.70 3.26
N PRO A 61 2.86 -5.38 2.93
CA PRO A 61 3.67 -4.77 1.87
C PRO A 61 5.13 -4.56 2.27
N THR A 62 5.48 -4.84 3.54
CA THR A 62 6.82 -4.60 4.12
C THR A 62 7.59 -5.88 4.40
N LEU A 63 7.00 -7.05 4.12
CA LEU A 63 7.64 -8.34 4.36
C LEU A 63 9.00 -8.43 3.66
N SER A 64 10.02 -8.77 4.43
CA SER A 64 11.41 -8.80 3.99
C SER A 64 12.07 -10.17 4.22
N THR A 65 13.19 -10.40 3.58
CA THR A 65 14.04 -11.57 3.83
C THR A 65 14.43 -11.70 5.31
N LEU A 66 14.63 -10.57 6.03
CA LEU A 66 14.92 -10.61 7.47
C LEU A 66 13.75 -11.19 8.28
N ASN A 67 12.52 -10.87 7.91
CA ASN A 67 11.34 -11.46 8.54
C ASN A 67 11.27 -12.97 8.33
N LEU A 68 11.65 -13.46 7.13
CA LEU A 68 11.70 -14.89 6.86
C LEU A 68 12.78 -15.58 7.71
N HIS A 69 13.94 -14.98 7.89
CA HIS A 69 14.96 -15.50 8.81
C HIS A 69 14.48 -15.55 10.25
N ALA A 70 13.73 -14.55 10.71
CA ALA A 70 13.16 -14.56 12.05
C ALA A 70 12.17 -15.72 12.24
N MET A 71 11.28 -15.97 11.27
CA MET A 71 10.35 -17.12 11.32
C MET A 71 11.10 -18.46 11.26
N ALA A 72 12.14 -18.58 10.45
CA ALA A 72 12.99 -19.78 10.45
C ALA A 72 13.67 -20.01 11.81
N GLY A 73 14.12 -18.94 12.47
CA GLY A 73 14.64 -18.96 13.84
C GLY A 73 13.61 -19.45 14.87
N GLN A 74 12.35 -19.02 14.74
CA GLN A 74 11.25 -19.47 15.62
C GLN A 74 11.02 -20.99 15.48
N LEU A 75 11.00 -21.52 14.26
CA LEU A 75 10.89 -22.97 14.02
C LEU A 75 12.09 -23.72 14.61
N ARG A 76 13.28 -23.18 14.44
CA ARG A 76 14.50 -23.77 15.02
C ARG A 76 14.49 -23.78 16.54
N ALA A 77 13.96 -22.73 17.17
CA ALA A 77 13.81 -22.65 18.62
C ALA A 77 12.79 -23.66 19.18
N GLN A 78 11.81 -24.09 18.37
CA GLN A 78 10.89 -25.21 18.70
C GLN A 78 11.55 -26.59 18.55
N GLY A 79 12.83 -26.64 18.20
CA GLY A 79 13.57 -27.88 18.04
C GLY A 79 13.48 -28.51 16.65
N ILE A 80 12.77 -27.91 15.69
CA ILE A 80 12.63 -28.45 14.34
C ILE A 80 13.96 -28.31 13.60
N THR A 81 14.48 -29.43 13.07
CA THR A 81 15.70 -29.48 12.24
C THR A 81 15.43 -30.05 10.84
N ARG A 82 14.27 -30.70 10.68
CA ARG A 82 13.86 -31.27 9.40
C ARG A 82 12.36 -31.19 9.20
N VAL A 83 11.97 -30.83 7.98
CA VAL A 83 10.60 -30.96 7.48
C VAL A 83 10.58 -32.11 6.46
N SER A 84 9.72 -33.09 6.67
CA SER A 84 9.64 -34.29 5.79
C SER A 84 8.82 -34.02 4.52
N GLY A 85 7.88 -33.08 4.61
CA GLY A 85 6.98 -32.69 3.53
C GLY A 85 7.48 -31.54 2.67
N ARG A 86 6.55 -30.84 2.05
CA ARG A 86 6.73 -29.74 1.11
C ARG A 86 6.81 -28.39 1.83
N LEU A 87 7.34 -27.40 1.11
CA LEU A 87 7.20 -25.99 1.47
C LEU A 87 6.24 -25.32 0.46
N VAL A 88 5.14 -24.76 0.96
CA VAL A 88 4.10 -24.15 0.14
C VAL A 88 4.05 -22.67 0.37
N GLY A 89 4.02 -21.86 -0.70
CA GLY A 89 3.74 -20.43 -0.63
C GLY A 89 2.25 -20.18 -0.87
N ASP A 90 1.55 -19.66 0.14
CA ASP A 90 0.11 -19.37 0.08
C ASP A 90 -0.15 -17.87 0.00
N GLU A 91 -0.73 -17.44 -1.12
CA GLU A 91 -1.17 -16.06 -1.40
C GLU A 91 -2.68 -15.93 -1.52
N SER A 92 -3.44 -16.96 -1.13
CA SER A 92 -4.89 -17.07 -1.35
C SER A 92 -5.73 -16.05 -0.60
N TYR A 93 -5.11 -15.27 0.30
CA TYR A 93 -5.77 -14.15 0.99
C TYR A 93 -6.20 -13.03 0.04
N PHE A 94 -5.54 -12.91 -1.12
CA PHE A 94 -5.96 -12.04 -2.22
C PHE A 94 -6.30 -12.84 -3.47
N ASP A 95 -7.02 -12.20 -4.40
CA ASP A 95 -7.23 -12.75 -5.73
C ASP A 95 -5.90 -12.89 -6.51
N ALA A 96 -5.89 -13.70 -7.54
CA ALA A 96 -4.69 -13.97 -8.34
C ALA A 96 -4.30 -12.84 -9.32
N ARG A 97 -5.01 -11.69 -9.31
CA ARG A 97 -4.74 -10.59 -10.23
C ARG A 97 -3.48 -9.84 -9.82
N ARG A 98 -2.51 -9.79 -10.73
CA ARG A 98 -1.19 -9.15 -10.53
C ARG A 98 -1.16 -7.65 -10.80
N THR A 99 -2.22 -7.11 -11.37
CA THR A 99 -2.39 -5.70 -11.76
C THR A 99 -3.78 -5.21 -11.40
N ALA A 100 -3.99 -3.89 -11.39
CA ALA A 100 -5.32 -3.30 -11.20
C ALA A 100 -6.00 -2.95 -12.54
N PRO A 101 -7.34 -2.80 -12.54
CA PRO A 101 -8.09 -2.44 -13.75
C PRO A 101 -7.67 -1.07 -14.31
N GLY A 102 -7.62 -0.99 -15.65
CA GLY A 102 -7.22 0.24 -16.35
C GLY A 102 -5.73 0.52 -16.37
N TRP A 103 -4.89 -0.37 -15.84
CA TRP A 103 -3.45 -0.27 -15.96
C TRP A 103 -3.02 -0.53 -17.41
N LYS A 104 -2.08 0.27 -17.86
CA LYS A 104 -1.41 0.05 -19.14
C LYS A 104 -0.45 -1.14 -19.02
N PRO A 105 -0.25 -1.96 -20.08
CA PRO A 105 0.60 -3.16 -19.98
C PRO A 105 2.01 -2.89 -19.46
N TRP A 106 2.59 -1.75 -19.80
CA TRP A 106 3.94 -1.38 -19.35
C TRP A 106 4.03 -0.88 -17.91
N PHE A 107 2.90 -0.69 -17.20
CA PHE A 107 2.93 -0.39 -15.76
C PHE A 107 3.32 -1.62 -14.94
N PHE A 108 2.98 -2.81 -15.44
CA PHE A 108 3.36 -4.06 -14.81
C PHE A 108 4.88 -4.18 -14.69
N ILE A 109 5.38 -4.32 -13.48
CA ILE A 109 6.79 -4.32 -13.06
C ILE A 109 7.43 -2.91 -13.08
N ASN A 110 7.18 -2.07 -14.10
CA ASN A 110 7.83 -0.77 -14.18
C ASN A 110 7.32 0.24 -13.15
N GLU A 111 6.00 0.27 -12.92
CA GLU A 111 5.37 1.20 -11.98
C GLU A 111 4.98 0.51 -10.66
N SER A 112 4.75 -0.80 -10.69
CA SER A 112 4.45 -1.62 -9.51
C SER A 112 4.90 -3.06 -9.72
N PRO A 113 5.52 -3.68 -8.71
CA PRO A 113 5.68 -5.13 -8.68
C PRO A 113 4.33 -5.86 -8.79
N PRO A 114 4.34 -7.18 -9.14
CA PRO A 114 3.12 -7.98 -9.12
C PRO A 114 2.41 -7.97 -7.79
N LEU A 115 1.09 -7.74 -7.81
CA LEU A 115 0.26 -7.73 -6.60
C LEU A 115 0.07 -9.17 -6.10
N SER A 116 0.25 -9.38 -4.81
CA SER A 116 0.08 -10.69 -4.16
C SER A 116 -0.03 -10.50 -2.64
N ALA A 117 -0.77 -11.39 -1.98
CA ALA A 117 -0.84 -11.40 -0.52
C ALA A 117 0.48 -11.89 0.12
N LEU A 118 1.30 -12.63 -0.62
CA LEU A 118 2.61 -13.10 -0.18
C LEU A 118 3.70 -12.54 -1.11
N THR A 119 4.35 -11.48 -0.67
CA THR A 119 5.38 -10.78 -1.44
C THR A 119 6.55 -10.40 -0.53
N VAL A 120 7.73 -10.96 -0.79
CA VAL A 120 8.96 -10.64 -0.05
C VAL A 120 9.80 -9.64 -0.84
N ASP A 121 10.41 -8.66 -0.15
CA ASP A 121 11.29 -7.65 -0.72
C ASP A 121 10.72 -7.02 -2.01
N ARG A 122 9.39 -6.76 -2.05
CA ARG A 122 8.67 -6.20 -3.19
C ARG A 122 8.78 -7.05 -4.46
N ALA A 123 8.58 -8.36 -4.29
CA ALA A 123 8.71 -9.38 -5.36
C ALA A 123 10.10 -9.43 -6.01
N ARG A 124 11.16 -9.13 -5.26
CA ARG A 124 12.54 -9.32 -5.73
C ARG A 124 13.04 -10.70 -5.31
N TYR A 125 13.63 -11.41 -6.27
CA TYR A 125 14.29 -12.68 -6.06
C TYR A 125 15.62 -12.67 -6.80
N HIS A 126 16.72 -12.91 -6.11
CA HIS A 126 18.09 -12.83 -6.66
C HIS A 126 18.34 -11.52 -7.45
N GLY A 127 17.89 -10.39 -6.89
CA GLY A 127 18.10 -9.06 -7.47
C GLY A 127 17.17 -8.68 -8.64
N ARG A 128 16.28 -9.59 -9.08
CA ARG A 128 15.33 -9.35 -10.19
C ARG A 128 13.89 -9.37 -9.69
N THR A 129 13.02 -8.58 -10.31
CA THR A 129 11.58 -8.65 -10.03
C THR A 129 11.02 -9.92 -10.67
N THR A 130 10.38 -10.76 -9.85
CA THR A 130 9.72 -11.99 -10.30
C THR A 130 8.26 -11.72 -10.69
N ARG A 131 7.71 -12.57 -11.57
CA ARG A 131 6.28 -12.59 -11.90
C ARG A 131 5.47 -13.56 -11.03
N ALA A 132 6.15 -14.39 -10.23
CA ALA A 132 5.57 -15.38 -9.33
C ALA A 132 5.97 -15.07 -7.87
N PRO A 133 5.38 -14.02 -7.23
CA PRO A 133 5.81 -13.52 -5.92
C PRO A 133 5.72 -14.56 -4.81
N ALA A 134 4.63 -15.34 -4.74
CA ALA A 134 4.46 -16.36 -3.70
C ALA A 134 5.48 -17.50 -3.81
N LEU A 135 5.78 -17.96 -5.03
CA LEU A 135 6.82 -18.98 -5.24
C LEU A 135 8.20 -18.43 -4.85
N ALA A 136 8.52 -17.20 -5.24
CA ALA A 136 9.78 -16.57 -4.87
C ALA A 136 9.90 -16.38 -3.35
N ALA A 137 8.83 -15.98 -2.67
CA ALA A 137 8.79 -15.89 -1.22
C ALA A 137 9.06 -17.24 -0.55
N ALA A 138 8.42 -18.33 -1.03
CA ALA A 138 8.65 -19.68 -0.53
C ALA A 138 10.08 -20.15 -0.79
N LEU A 139 10.66 -19.86 -1.96
CA LEU A 139 12.06 -20.19 -2.25
C LEU A 139 13.03 -19.44 -1.34
N THR A 140 12.80 -18.13 -1.12
CA THR A 140 13.60 -17.32 -0.17
C THR A 140 13.46 -17.87 1.25
N PHE A 141 12.25 -18.30 1.64
CA PHE A 141 12.05 -18.91 2.96
C PHE A 141 12.77 -20.25 3.09
N ARG A 142 12.82 -21.07 2.03
CA ARG A 142 13.63 -22.28 2.00
C ARG A 142 15.12 -21.99 2.25
N GLU A 143 15.64 -20.93 1.69
CA GLU A 143 17.01 -20.46 1.92
C GLU A 143 17.21 -20.05 3.39
N ALA A 144 16.25 -19.32 3.97
CA ALA A 144 16.25 -18.92 5.38
C ALA A 144 16.21 -20.13 6.32
N LEU A 145 15.36 -21.13 6.03
CA LEU A 145 15.29 -22.39 6.79
C LEU A 145 16.64 -23.11 6.76
N ARG A 146 17.25 -23.25 5.58
CA ARG A 146 18.57 -23.87 5.45
C ARG A 146 19.63 -23.13 6.26
N ALA A 147 19.63 -21.80 6.23
CA ALA A 147 20.54 -20.98 7.02
C ALA A 147 20.34 -21.16 8.54
N ALA A 148 19.11 -21.45 8.99
CA ALA A 148 18.77 -21.77 10.37
C ALA A 148 19.05 -23.26 10.75
N GLY A 149 19.60 -24.05 9.83
CA GLY A 149 19.89 -25.47 10.05
C GLY A 149 18.64 -26.38 9.95
N ILE A 150 17.61 -25.95 9.21
CA ILE A 150 16.40 -26.73 8.95
C ILE A 150 16.39 -27.21 7.50
N SER A 151 16.37 -28.54 7.28
CA SER A 151 16.24 -29.14 5.96
C SER A 151 14.78 -29.38 5.61
N VAL A 152 14.41 -29.15 4.33
CA VAL A 152 13.08 -29.47 3.79
C VAL A 152 13.24 -30.51 2.69
N ALA A 153 12.65 -31.70 2.88
CA ALA A 153 12.83 -32.82 1.96
C ALA A 153 11.99 -32.67 0.67
N GLY A 154 10.76 -32.17 0.81
CA GLY A 154 9.85 -32.04 -0.32
C GLY A 154 10.14 -30.82 -1.23
N ARG A 155 9.36 -30.70 -2.30
CA ARG A 155 9.45 -29.59 -3.26
C ARG A 155 8.96 -28.27 -2.65
N THR A 156 9.42 -27.16 -3.21
CA THR A 156 8.81 -25.83 -2.98
C THR A 156 7.85 -25.53 -4.12
N LEU A 157 6.62 -25.14 -3.77
CA LEU A 157 5.55 -24.87 -4.72
C LEU A 157 4.59 -23.79 -4.17
N THR A 158 3.60 -23.39 -4.94
CA THR A 158 2.50 -22.54 -4.47
C THR A 158 1.24 -23.35 -4.28
N GLY A 159 0.42 -22.97 -3.30
CA GLY A 159 -0.84 -23.63 -2.98
C GLY A 159 -1.62 -22.85 -1.95
N ARG A 160 -2.67 -23.47 -1.41
CA ARG A 160 -3.48 -22.93 -0.32
C ARG A 160 -3.29 -23.84 0.89
N ALA A 161 -3.17 -23.25 2.07
CA ALA A 161 -3.20 -23.98 3.33
C ALA A 161 -4.57 -24.62 3.55
N ALA A 162 -4.57 -25.81 4.15
CA ALA A 162 -5.78 -26.44 4.63
C ALA A 162 -6.42 -25.60 5.76
N ASP A 163 -7.72 -25.74 5.94
CA ASP A 163 -8.45 -24.93 6.92
C ASP A 163 -8.11 -25.32 8.38
N ASP A 164 -7.58 -26.51 8.60
CA ASP A 164 -7.08 -27.04 9.87
C ASP A 164 -5.57 -26.84 10.09
N ALA A 165 -4.87 -26.20 9.15
CA ALA A 165 -3.46 -25.86 9.33
C ALA A 165 -3.28 -24.88 10.50
N PHE A 166 -2.34 -25.17 11.39
CA PHE A 166 -2.14 -24.37 12.58
C PHE A 166 -0.82 -23.57 12.58
N PRO A 167 -0.76 -22.43 13.29
CA PRO A 167 0.40 -21.54 13.25
C PRO A 167 1.61 -22.16 13.97
N LEU A 168 2.77 -22.16 13.31
CA LEU A 168 4.08 -22.56 13.84
C LEU A 168 4.96 -21.36 14.14
N ALA A 169 4.90 -20.34 13.29
CA ALA A 169 5.70 -19.12 13.44
C ALA A 169 4.97 -17.95 12.80
N SER A 170 5.23 -16.73 13.25
CA SER A 170 4.67 -15.55 12.63
C SER A 170 5.56 -14.32 12.82
N VAL A 171 5.34 -13.35 11.95
CA VAL A 171 5.90 -11.99 12.05
C VAL A 171 4.82 -10.99 11.67
N SER A 172 4.88 -9.81 12.26
CA SER A 172 3.99 -8.68 11.91
C SER A 172 4.77 -7.57 11.22
N SER A 173 4.09 -6.84 10.35
CA SER A 173 4.62 -5.65 9.70
C SER A 173 4.98 -4.54 10.69
N VAL A 174 5.59 -3.46 10.21
CA VAL A 174 5.59 -2.18 10.91
C VAL A 174 4.14 -1.65 11.03
N PRO A 175 3.83 -0.73 11.99
CA PRO A 175 2.49 -0.16 12.12
C PRO A 175 1.99 0.49 10.83
N LEU A 176 0.67 0.45 10.58
CA LEU A 176 0.04 1.06 9.41
C LEU A 176 0.45 2.53 9.20
N ALA A 177 0.59 3.30 10.28
CA ALA A 177 1.07 4.68 10.21
C ALA A 177 2.43 4.80 9.50
N ALA A 178 3.35 3.86 9.72
CA ALA A 178 4.66 3.84 9.05
C ALA A 178 4.54 3.42 7.58
N ILE A 179 3.69 2.45 7.28
CA ILE A 179 3.37 2.00 5.91
C ILE A 179 2.78 3.16 5.09
N LEU A 180 1.78 3.86 5.63
CA LEU A 180 1.14 5.00 4.99
C LEU A 180 2.12 6.16 4.78
N ARG A 181 3.01 6.40 5.73
CA ARG A 181 4.07 7.41 5.60
C ARG A 181 5.00 7.11 4.44
N PHE A 182 5.45 5.88 4.31
CA PHE A 182 6.25 5.43 3.17
C PHE A 182 5.46 5.58 1.86
N MET A 183 4.24 5.03 1.81
CA MET A 183 3.37 5.07 0.63
C MET A 183 3.16 6.50 0.10
N ASN A 184 2.83 7.44 0.99
CA ASN A 184 2.53 8.81 0.57
C ASN A 184 3.77 9.63 0.24
N ARG A 185 4.86 9.48 1.01
CA ARG A 185 6.10 10.24 0.79
C ARG A 185 6.82 9.82 -0.48
N GLU A 186 6.93 8.53 -0.73
CA GLU A 186 7.56 7.98 -1.92
C GLU A 186 6.58 7.81 -3.09
N SER A 187 5.29 8.04 -2.84
CA SER A 187 4.21 7.81 -3.80
C SER A 187 4.15 6.37 -4.29
N ASP A 188 4.36 5.41 -3.38
CA ASP A 188 4.53 4.01 -3.71
C ASP A 188 3.23 3.37 -4.20
N ASN A 189 3.26 2.84 -5.43
CA ASN A 189 2.09 2.27 -6.08
C ASN A 189 1.75 0.88 -5.52
N PHE A 190 2.77 0.03 -5.30
CA PHE A 190 2.57 -1.32 -4.80
C PHE A 190 1.87 -1.31 -3.43
N THR A 191 2.39 -0.53 -2.49
CA THR A 191 1.79 -0.41 -1.15
C THR A 191 0.34 0.07 -1.22
N ALA A 192 0.02 1.02 -2.11
CA ALA A 192 -1.34 1.53 -2.26
C ALA A 192 -2.31 0.45 -2.77
N GLU A 193 -1.89 -0.38 -3.73
CA GLU A 193 -2.72 -1.48 -4.24
C GLU A 193 -2.89 -2.61 -3.22
N ILE A 194 -1.83 -2.95 -2.47
CA ILE A 194 -1.91 -3.94 -1.40
C ILE A 194 -2.88 -3.47 -0.31
N LEU A 195 -2.80 -2.20 0.12
CA LEU A 195 -3.73 -1.64 1.09
C LEU A 195 -5.17 -1.60 0.56
N LEU A 196 -5.37 -1.31 -0.73
CA LEU A 196 -6.69 -1.38 -1.33
C LEU A 196 -7.27 -2.80 -1.29
N LYS A 197 -6.47 -3.83 -1.60
CA LYS A 197 -6.89 -5.22 -1.48
C LYS A 197 -7.12 -5.64 -0.02
N GLN A 198 -6.33 -5.13 0.92
CA GLN A 198 -6.57 -5.30 2.36
C GLN A 198 -7.94 -4.73 2.79
N LEU A 199 -8.27 -3.53 2.33
CA LEU A 199 -9.61 -2.98 2.55
C LEU A 199 -10.70 -3.88 1.99
N GLY A 200 -10.44 -4.53 0.85
CA GLY A 200 -11.37 -5.46 0.23
C GLY A 200 -11.70 -6.70 1.07
N THR A 201 -10.81 -7.12 1.96
CA THR A 201 -11.08 -8.25 2.88
C THR A 201 -12.19 -7.95 3.90
N GLN A 202 -12.58 -6.67 4.04
CA GLN A 202 -13.70 -6.28 4.90
C GLN A 202 -15.08 -6.60 4.28
N LEU A 203 -15.14 -6.85 2.96
CA LEU A 203 -16.39 -7.13 2.24
C LEU A 203 -16.43 -8.53 1.61
N SER A 204 -15.33 -9.23 1.55
CA SER A 204 -15.24 -10.54 0.91
C SER A 204 -14.19 -11.42 1.58
N ASP A 205 -14.34 -12.73 1.49
CA ASP A 205 -13.36 -13.72 2.01
C ASP A 205 -12.00 -13.62 1.34
N GLN A 206 -11.94 -12.96 0.17
CA GLN A 206 -10.72 -12.78 -0.59
C GLN A 206 -10.53 -11.31 -0.99
N GLY A 207 -9.40 -10.72 -0.63
CA GLY A 207 -9.09 -9.32 -0.93
C GLY A 207 -8.97 -9.06 -2.43
N THR A 208 -9.85 -8.23 -2.97
CA THR A 208 -9.85 -7.82 -4.37
C THR A 208 -9.80 -6.30 -4.51
N THR A 209 -9.26 -5.82 -5.62
CA THR A 209 -9.26 -4.37 -5.94
C THR A 209 -10.68 -3.81 -6.00
N ALA A 210 -11.63 -4.56 -6.54
CA ALA A 210 -13.03 -4.11 -6.65
C ALA A 210 -13.70 -3.96 -5.28
N ALA A 211 -13.55 -4.95 -4.39
CA ALA A 211 -14.06 -4.87 -3.03
C ALA A 211 -13.41 -3.73 -2.24
N GLY A 212 -12.08 -3.57 -2.34
CA GLY A 212 -11.38 -2.46 -1.68
C GLY A 212 -11.84 -1.09 -2.17
N SER A 213 -12.07 -0.94 -3.49
CA SER A 213 -12.64 0.29 -4.06
C SER A 213 -14.03 0.61 -3.53
N ALA A 214 -14.86 -0.43 -3.32
CA ALA A 214 -16.18 -0.28 -2.72
C ALA A 214 -16.09 0.17 -1.25
N VAL A 215 -15.16 -0.42 -0.47
CA VAL A 215 -14.90 -0.01 0.94
C VAL A 215 -14.46 1.44 1.01
N VAL A 216 -13.47 1.85 0.20
CA VAL A 216 -13.03 3.26 0.17
C VAL A 216 -14.20 4.19 -0.09
N ARG A 217 -15.04 3.86 -1.08
CA ARG A 217 -16.20 4.67 -1.43
C ARG A 217 -17.25 4.71 -0.30
N SER A 218 -17.49 3.58 0.38
CA SER A 218 -18.40 3.49 1.54
C SER A 218 -17.92 4.38 2.68
N ILE A 219 -16.67 4.27 3.07
CA ILE A 219 -16.06 5.10 4.14
C ILE A 219 -16.18 6.60 3.81
N LEU A 220 -15.88 7.00 2.55
CA LEU A 220 -16.07 8.40 2.16
C LEU A 220 -17.52 8.86 2.33
N ALA A 221 -18.48 8.01 1.96
CA ALA A 221 -19.90 8.34 2.10
C ALA A 221 -20.36 8.38 3.56
N GLU A 222 -19.94 7.44 4.39
CA GLU A 222 -20.24 7.35 5.82
C GLU A 222 -19.71 8.56 6.60
N GLN A 223 -18.57 9.11 6.17
CA GLN A 223 -17.97 10.32 6.73
C GLN A 223 -18.47 11.61 6.04
N GLU A 224 -19.60 11.55 5.34
CA GLU A 224 -20.24 12.67 4.66
C GLU A 224 -19.34 13.41 3.65
N ILE A 225 -18.28 12.76 3.16
CA ILE A 225 -17.43 13.32 2.12
C ILE A 225 -18.19 13.33 0.78
N PRO A 226 -18.17 14.44 0.02
CA PRO A 226 -18.90 14.53 -1.25
C PRO A 226 -18.40 13.50 -2.28
N ILE A 227 -19.18 12.43 -2.52
CA ILE A 227 -18.82 11.34 -3.46
C ILE A 227 -19.44 11.47 -4.86
N GLY A 228 -20.15 12.59 -5.14
CA GLY A 228 -20.70 12.86 -6.47
C GLY A 228 -19.58 12.88 -7.53
N GLY A 229 -19.68 11.99 -8.53
CA GLY A 229 -18.66 11.85 -9.58
C GLY A 229 -17.37 11.13 -9.15
N VAL A 230 -17.23 10.68 -7.91
CA VAL A 230 -16.09 9.87 -7.43
C VAL A 230 -16.19 8.46 -7.98
N ARG A 231 -15.08 7.97 -8.55
CA ARG A 231 -14.90 6.60 -9.02
C ARG A 231 -13.51 6.11 -8.66
N ILE A 232 -13.44 5.14 -7.79
CA ILE A 232 -12.22 4.45 -7.36
C ILE A 232 -12.08 3.17 -8.20
N VAL A 233 -10.98 3.00 -8.90
CA VAL A 233 -10.72 1.86 -9.80
C VAL A 233 -9.45 1.11 -9.41
N ASP A 234 -8.46 1.83 -8.89
CA ASP A 234 -7.24 1.31 -8.30
C ASP A 234 -6.85 2.13 -7.07
N GLY A 235 -5.87 1.67 -6.30
CA GLY A 235 -5.41 2.37 -5.10
C GLY A 235 -4.27 3.36 -5.37
N SER A 236 -3.53 3.16 -6.45
CA SER A 236 -2.31 3.92 -6.75
C SER A 236 -2.57 5.23 -7.50
N GLY A 237 -3.67 5.30 -8.25
CA GLY A 237 -3.96 6.37 -9.18
C GLY A 237 -3.26 6.22 -10.54
N LEU A 238 -2.74 5.04 -10.86
CA LEU A 238 -2.20 4.71 -12.19
C LEU A 238 -3.29 4.58 -13.23
N SER A 239 -4.47 4.08 -12.83
CA SER A 239 -5.62 3.93 -13.71
C SER A 239 -6.16 5.28 -14.15
N GLY A 240 -6.17 5.53 -15.45
CA GLY A 240 -6.84 6.70 -16.04
C GLY A 240 -8.37 6.70 -15.90
N LEU A 241 -8.92 5.64 -15.32
CA LEU A 241 -10.35 5.48 -15.06
C LEU A 241 -10.79 6.04 -13.71
N ASN A 242 -9.87 6.30 -12.77
CA ASN A 242 -10.17 6.96 -11.50
C ASN A 242 -10.75 8.35 -11.71
N ARG A 243 -11.65 8.76 -10.84
CA ARG A 243 -12.18 10.13 -10.79
C ARG A 243 -12.32 10.56 -9.34
N LEU A 244 -11.67 11.67 -9.00
CA LEU A 244 -11.92 12.41 -7.76
C LEU A 244 -12.29 13.85 -8.08
N THR A 245 -12.94 14.50 -7.12
CA THR A 245 -13.25 15.93 -7.20
C THR A 245 -12.39 16.69 -6.21
N ALA A 246 -12.19 17.99 -6.43
CA ALA A 246 -11.50 18.82 -5.46
C ALA A 246 -12.28 18.89 -4.13
N SER A 247 -13.62 18.87 -4.18
CA SER A 247 -14.46 18.83 -2.98
C SER A 247 -14.26 17.54 -2.17
N ALA A 248 -14.19 16.37 -2.81
CA ALA A 248 -13.93 15.11 -2.12
C ALA A 248 -12.56 15.11 -1.44
N LEU A 249 -11.51 15.56 -2.15
CA LEU A 249 -10.16 15.65 -1.58
C LEU A 249 -10.05 16.65 -0.44
N VAL A 250 -10.67 17.82 -0.54
CA VAL A 250 -10.68 18.80 0.55
C VAL A 250 -11.51 18.25 1.72
N GLY A 251 -12.66 17.65 1.45
CA GLY A 251 -13.53 17.05 2.47
C GLY A 251 -12.78 16.03 3.31
N LEU A 252 -12.17 15.01 2.68
CA LEU A 252 -11.42 13.99 3.42
C LEU A 252 -10.19 14.54 4.18
N LEU A 253 -9.56 15.60 3.65
CA LEU A 253 -8.45 16.26 4.35
C LEU A 253 -8.95 17.07 5.56
N GLN A 254 -10.09 17.75 5.46
CA GLN A 254 -10.70 18.50 6.57
C GLN A 254 -11.18 17.56 7.65
N ASP A 255 -11.97 16.54 7.29
CA ASP A 255 -12.48 15.56 8.23
C ASP A 255 -11.35 14.85 8.98
N GLY A 256 -10.36 14.31 8.27
CA GLY A 256 -9.21 13.65 8.91
C GLY A 256 -8.31 14.62 9.70
N TYR A 257 -8.40 15.95 9.49
CA TYR A 257 -7.74 16.94 10.33
C TYR A 257 -8.55 17.25 11.58
N ASP A 258 -9.88 17.25 11.50
CA ASP A 258 -10.78 17.53 12.61
C ASP A 258 -10.88 16.32 13.56
N ASP A 259 -10.71 15.11 13.06
CA ASP A 259 -10.58 13.91 13.89
C ASP A 259 -9.24 13.92 14.65
N LEU A 260 -9.30 14.08 15.97
CA LEU A 260 -8.12 14.12 16.84
C LEU A 260 -7.31 12.83 16.85
N ALA A 261 -7.93 11.68 16.64
CA ALA A 261 -7.27 10.38 16.59
C ALA A 261 -6.46 10.19 15.28
N LEU A 262 -6.92 10.78 14.18
CA LEU A 262 -6.32 10.62 12.85
C LEU A 262 -5.38 11.76 12.45
N ARG A 263 -5.62 12.97 12.94
CA ARG A 263 -4.94 14.22 12.55
C ARG A 263 -3.43 14.08 12.43
N GLU A 264 -2.77 13.74 13.53
CA GLU A 264 -1.31 13.73 13.55
C GLU A 264 -0.73 12.63 12.65
N VAL A 265 -1.40 11.48 12.57
CA VAL A 265 -0.99 10.39 11.68
C VAL A 265 -1.15 10.81 10.23
N LEU A 266 -2.35 11.25 9.82
CA LEU A 266 -2.63 11.66 8.44
C LEU A 266 -1.66 12.75 7.97
N VAL A 267 -1.50 13.81 8.75
CA VAL A 267 -0.58 14.93 8.45
C VAL A 267 0.86 14.43 8.32
N SER A 268 1.30 13.53 9.21
CA SER A 268 2.68 12.99 9.22
C SER A 268 3.00 12.11 8.01
N THR A 269 1.99 11.57 7.33
CA THR A 269 2.19 10.73 6.14
C THR A 269 2.63 11.55 4.92
N LEU A 270 2.31 12.85 4.88
CA LEU A 270 2.48 13.67 3.69
C LEU A 270 3.94 14.12 3.48
N PRO A 271 4.39 14.24 2.23
CA PRO A 271 5.62 14.93 1.88
C PRO A 271 5.62 16.39 2.32
N ILE A 272 6.78 16.89 2.74
CA ILE A 272 6.97 18.27 3.17
C ILE A 272 7.75 19.04 2.09
N ALA A 273 7.21 20.19 1.67
CA ALA A 273 7.80 21.06 0.67
C ALA A 273 9.26 21.46 1.03
N GLY A 274 10.16 21.25 0.07
CA GLY A 274 11.58 21.55 0.21
C GLY A 274 12.37 20.64 1.16
N ARG A 275 11.74 19.60 1.77
CA ARG A 275 12.39 18.77 2.80
C ARG A 275 12.47 17.29 2.45
N ASN A 276 11.35 16.62 2.12
CA ASN A 276 11.33 15.18 1.92
C ASN A 276 10.36 14.69 0.83
N GLY A 277 10.41 13.39 0.54
CA GLY A 277 9.53 12.70 -0.38
C GLY A 277 9.48 13.36 -1.76
N THR A 278 8.34 13.28 -2.41
CA THR A 278 8.12 13.84 -3.76
C THR A 278 8.16 15.37 -3.81
N LEU A 279 8.10 16.06 -2.66
CA LEU A 279 8.24 17.52 -2.55
C LEU A 279 9.66 17.99 -2.16
N ARG A 280 10.62 17.09 -1.98
CA ARG A 280 11.98 17.41 -1.53
C ARG A 280 12.66 18.54 -2.32
N ARG A 281 12.40 18.59 -3.65
CA ARG A 281 12.99 19.59 -4.56
C ARG A 281 12.01 20.69 -4.98
N ARG A 282 10.77 20.67 -4.51
CA ARG A 282 9.74 21.64 -4.87
C ARG A 282 9.61 22.73 -3.82
N MET A 283 9.25 23.94 -4.24
CA MET A 283 8.95 25.11 -3.37
C MET A 283 10.12 25.54 -2.47
N ARG A 284 11.36 25.16 -2.76
CA ARG A 284 12.54 25.64 -2.06
C ARG A 284 12.69 27.15 -2.23
N GLY A 285 13.09 27.87 -1.19
CA GLY A 285 13.26 29.31 -1.24
C GLY A 285 11.96 30.12 -1.33
N SER A 286 10.80 29.49 -1.13
CA SER A 286 9.48 30.13 -1.09
C SER A 286 8.86 30.08 0.32
N ALA A 287 7.80 30.87 0.54
CA ALA A 287 7.02 30.83 1.78
C ALA A 287 6.44 29.43 2.10
N ALA A 288 6.31 28.57 1.08
CA ALA A 288 5.79 27.21 1.21
C ALA A 288 6.81 26.21 1.80
N ALA A 289 8.12 26.52 1.76
CA ALA A 289 9.16 25.63 2.25
C ALA A 289 8.95 25.27 3.73
N GLY A 290 8.83 23.97 4.01
CA GLY A 290 8.57 23.46 5.35
C GLY A 290 7.15 23.71 5.91
N ARG A 291 6.30 24.43 5.17
CA ARG A 291 4.94 24.81 5.61
C ARG A 291 3.83 24.12 4.82
N VAL A 292 4.12 23.58 3.64
CA VAL A 292 3.21 22.80 2.83
C VAL A 292 3.51 21.33 3.02
N LEU A 293 2.48 20.57 3.40
CA LEU A 293 2.49 19.13 3.54
C LEU A 293 1.44 18.59 2.54
N ALA A 294 1.87 17.97 1.44
CA ALA A 294 0.93 17.63 0.38
C ALA A 294 1.35 16.41 -0.42
N LYS A 295 0.34 15.62 -0.84
CA LYS A 295 0.51 14.52 -1.79
C LYS A 295 0.56 15.07 -3.21
N THR A 296 1.57 14.64 -3.95
CA THR A 296 1.68 14.91 -5.39
C THR A 296 0.99 13.82 -6.20
N GLY A 297 0.49 14.17 -7.38
CA GLY A 297 0.03 13.22 -8.39
C GLY A 297 0.59 13.62 -9.76
N THR A 298 1.06 12.64 -10.55
CA THR A 298 1.54 12.91 -11.92
C THR A 298 1.37 11.65 -12.77
N THR A 299 0.66 11.81 -13.88
CA THR A 299 0.61 10.89 -15.01
C THR A 299 0.79 11.70 -16.29
N ARG A 300 0.73 11.07 -17.46
CA ARG A 300 0.73 11.78 -18.75
C ARG A 300 -0.46 12.74 -18.89
N GLU A 301 -1.59 12.40 -18.26
CA GLU A 301 -2.88 13.07 -18.46
C GLU A 301 -3.31 13.90 -17.22
N ALA A 302 -2.59 13.79 -16.11
CA ALA A 302 -2.97 14.45 -14.87
C ALA A 302 -1.78 14.96 -14.08
N SER A 303 -1.95 16.12 -13.44
CA SER A 303 -1.05 16.66 -12.43
C SER A 303 -1.88 17.16 -11.23
N ALA A 304 -1.51 16.73 -10.03
CA ALA A 304 -2.27 17.04 -8.83
C ALA A 304 -1.36 17.39 -7.64
N LEU A 305 -1.91 18.20 -6.71
CA LEU A 305 -1.31 18.53 -5.42
C LEU A 305 -2.43 18.77 -4.43
N SER A 306 -2.49 18.00 -3.33
CA SER A 306 -3.51 18.17 -2.28
C SER A 306 -2.92 17.90 -0.90
N GLY A 307 -3.34 18.66 0.09
CA GLY A 307 -2.83 18.57 1.45
C GLY A 307 -3.08 19.83 2.27
N TYR A 308 -2.12 20.18 3.13
CA TYR A 308 -2.24 21.26 4.10
C TYR A 308 -1.19 22.35 3.92
N VAL A 309 -1.57 23.58 4.25
CA VAL A 309 -0.65 24.72 4.37
C VAL A 309 -0.68 25.21 5.81
N LYS A 310 0.48 25.27 6.47
CA LYS A 310 0.66 25.71 7.88
C LYS A 310 -0.26 24.98 8.89
N ARG A 311 -0.78 23.80 8.53
CA ARG A 311 -1.83 23.10 9.31
C ARG A 311 -3.10 23.95 9.54
N ARG A 312 -3.31 24.98 8.71
CA ARG A 312 -4.43 25.94 8.81
C ARG A 312 -5.38 25.83 7.63
N TYR A 313 -4.86 25.54 6.43
CA TYR A 313 -5.65 25.43 5.21
C TYR A 313 -5.52 24.02 4.63
N ALA A 314 -6.66 23.40 4.30
CA ALA A 314 -6.69 22.24 3.40
C ALA A 314 -6.88 22.74 1.96
N PHE A 315 -6.21 22.10 1.00
CA PHE A 315 -6.34 22.45 -0.42
C PHE A 315 -6.22 21.24 -1.33
N ALA A 316 -6.85 21.32 -2.50
CA ALA A 316 -6.71 20.35 -3.57
C ALA A 316 -6.65 21.04 -4.94
N ILE A 317 -5.67 20.65 -5.76
CA ILE A 317 -5.51 21.12 -7.13
C ILE A 317 -5.42 19.91 -8.04
N LEU A 318 -6.37 19.77 -8.96
CA LEU A 318 -6.39 18.74 -9.99
C LEU A 318 -6.35 19.40 -11.37
N GLN A 319 -5.44 18.97 -12.21
CA GLN A 319 -5.25 19.51 -13.57
C GLN A 319 -5.14 18.33 -14.53
N ASN A 320 -6.00 18.29 -15.55
CA ASN A 320 -5.98 17.25 -16.59
C ASN A 320 -5.74 17.87 -17.98
N GLY A 321 -5.15 17.08 -18.87
CA GLY A 321 -4.86 17.47 -20.26
C GLY A 321 -4.34 16.28 -21.07
N HIS A 322 -4.23 16.43 -22.41
CA HIS A 322 -3.83 15.36 -23.32
C HIS A 322 -2.67 15.78 -24.24
N PRO A 323 -1.41 15.76 -23.80
CA PRO A 323 -0.91 15.57 -22.43
C PRO A 323 -1.07 16.81 -21.54
N VAL A 324 -0.98 16.63 -20.21
CA VAL A 324 -0.82 17.76 -19.30
C VAL A 324 0.64 18.22 -19.31
N SER A 325 0.87 19.53 -19.42
CA SER A 325 2.22 20.08 -19.26
C SER A 325 2.63 20.01 -17.78
N THR A 326 3.37 18.97 -17.40
CA THR A 326 3.82 18.75 -16.03
C THR A 326 4.59 19.95 -15.46
N LEU A 327 5.43 20.60 -16.28
CA LEU A 327 6.21 21.76 -15.84
C LEU A 327 5.31 22.93 -15.44
N TRP A 328 4.38 23.31 -16.31
CA TRP A 328 3.48 24.43 -16.05
C TRP A 328 2.47 24.13 -14.95
N ALA A 329 1.95 22.91 -14.92
CA ALA A 329 1.05 22.47 -13.88
C ALA A 329 1.72 22.56 -12.49
N ARG A 330 2.94 22.03 -12.35
CA ARG A 330 3.71 22.10 -11.09
C ARG A 330 4.04 23.54 -10.70
N ARG A 331 4.42 24.40 -11.65
CA ARG A 331 4.67 25.82 -11.36
C ARG A 331 3.44 26.52 -10.83
N ALA A 332 2.26 26.27 -11.40
CA ALA A 332 1.00 26.82 -10.94
C ALA A 332 0.66 26.33 -9.52
N GLN A 333 0.81 25.02 -9.25
CA GLN A 333 0.60 24.41 -7.95
C GLN A 333 1.55 25.03 -6.89
N ASP A 334 2.85 25.14 -7.22
CA ASP A 334 3.86 25.68 -6.30
C ASP A 334 3.60 27.15 -5.98
N ARG A 335 3.21 27.95 -6.98
CA ARG A 335 2.87 29.36 -6.79
C ARG A 335 1.61 29.52 -5.93
N PHE A 336 0.58 28.75 -6.19
CA PHE A 336 -0.65 28.77 -5.40
C PHE A 336 -0.36 28.41 -3.93
N ALA A 337 0.37 27.32 -3.68
CA ALA A 337 0.74 26.90 -2.35
C ALA A 337 1.63 27.93 -1.62
N ALA A 338 2.53 28.61 -2.35
CA ALA A 338 3.36 29.66 -1.80
C ALA A 338 2.55 30.92 -1.39
N VAL A 339 1.55 31.30 -2.19
CA VAL A 339 0.62 32.40 -1.84
C VAL A 339 -0.16 32.07 -0.58
N LEU A 340 -0.73 30.86 -0.48
CA LEU A 340 -1.42 30.41 0.74
C LEU A 340 -0.50 30.39 1.97
N ALA A 341 0.78 30.03 1.76
CA ALA A 341 1.74 29.97 2.85
C ALA A 341 2.28 31.36 3.25
N ALA A 342 2.13 32.38 2.43
CA ALA A 342 2.50 33.75 2.77
C ALA A 342 1.46 34.44 3.66
N ASN A 343 0.16 34.09 3.48
CA ASN A 343 -0.95 34.59 4.30
C ASN A 343 -1.17 33.70 5.54
#